data_25585908e2ae5d38c8106b0bd9c410b2
#
_entry.id   25585908e2ae5d38c8106b0bd9c410b2
#
_cell.length_a   1.000
_cell.length_b   1.000
_cell.length_c   1.000
_cell.angle_alpha   90.00
_cell.angle_beta   90.00
_cell.angle_gamma   90.00
#
_symmetry.space_group_name_H-M   'P 1'
#
loop_
_entity.id
_entity.type
_entity.pdbx_description
1 polymer ?
#
loop_
_entity_poly.entity_id
_entity_poly.type
_entity_poly.pdbx_seq_one_letter_code
_entity_poly.pdbx_strand_id
1 'polypeptide(L)'
;MQRKLFSFCIILGFLACNNAPTDTIPLKVPEEQMALHVQLANDITRLMEEDSVQWDAVMALSDSAQAIFWYVPEVFASEAFAWHHLGEKAKADSVFMHMRNLYDRRLRQRADFSDAVNRAFVSGYLYGSEAFMAELDSLAKLKAYQPNSAELNNWREFGPEALEQI
;
A
#
# COMPACT_ATOMS: atom_id res chain seq x y z
N MET A 1 -32.19 15.96 61.15
CA MET A 1 -31.30 14.80 60.94
C MET A 1 -30.80 14.87 59.50
N GLN A 2 -29.62 15.41 59.29
CA GLN A 2 -29.00 15.51 57.97
C GLN A 2 -27.93 14.41 57.88
N ARG A 3 -28.13 13.45 56.93
CA ARG A 3 -27.14 12.44 56.58
C ARG A 3 -26.22 13.05 55.50
N LYS A 4 -24.96 13.30 55.89
CA LYS A 4 -23.88 13.65 54.97
C LYS A 4 -23.41 12.37 54.25
N LEU A 5 -23.69 12.29 52.94
CA LEU A 5 -23.10 11.30 52.05
C LEU A 5 -21.70 11.75 51.71
N PHE A 6 -20.69 10.98 52.21
CA PHE A 6 -19.32 11.12 51.79
C PHE A 6 -19.16 10.47 50.38
N SER A 7 -18.97 11.35 49.41
CA SER A 7 -18.66 10.92 48.05
C SER A 7 -17.16 10.55 48.02
N PHE A 8 -16.88 9.27 47.95
CA PHE A 8 -15.53 8.75 47.83
C PHE A 8 -15.17 8.77 46.33
N CYS A 9 -14.50 9.84 45.85
CA CYS A 9 -13.93 9.88 44.53
C CYS A 9 -12.69 8.97 44.49
N ILE A 10 -12.87 7.75 44.01
CA ILE A 10 -11.77 6.90 43.61
C ILE A 10 -11.21 7.46 42.29
N ILE A 11 -10.11 8.18 42.39
CA ILE A 11 -9.27 8.53 41.22
C ILE A 11 -8.52 7.25 40.84
N LEU A 12 -9.14 6.43 39.98
CA LEU A 12 -8.44 5.40 39.24
C LEU A 12 -7.55 6.12 38.21
N GLY A 13 -6.29 6.32 38.61
CA GLY A 13 -5.23 6.69 37.68
C GLY A 13 -5.09 5.59 36.62
N PHE A 14 -5.73 5.77 35.50
CA PHE A 14 -5.39 5.05 34.28
C PHE A 14 -3.97 5.48 33.87
N LEU A 15 -2.98 4.78 34.38
CA LEU A 15 -1.72 4.63 33.68
C LEU A 15 -2.04 3.88 32.38
N ALA A 16 -2.56 4.61 31.39
CA ALA A 16 -2.54 4.16 30.03
C ALA A 16 -1.07 4.00 29.66
N CYS A 17 -0.57 2.78 29.79
CA CYS A 17 0.61 2.37 29.05
C CYS A 17 0.28 2.64 27.57
N ASN A 18 0.77 3.76 27.06
CA ASN A 18 0.84 4.05 25.64
C ASN A 18 1.84 3.09 24.96
N ASN A 19 1.56 1.80 25.04
CA ASN A 19 2.01 0.84 24.05
C ASN A 19 0.99 0.91 22.90
N ALA A 20 0.91 2.07 22.23
CA ALA A 20 0.44 2.07 20.86
C ALA A 20 1.29 1.00 20.15
N PRO A 21 0.69 -0.03 19.51
CA PRO A 21 1.45 -0.97 18.71
C PRO A 21 2.33 -0.13 17.81
N THR A 22 3.62 -0.37 17.86
CA THR A 22 4.57 0.36 17.01
C THR A 22 4.07 0.11 15.60
N ASP A 23 3.51 1.16 14.96
CA ASP A 23 2.92 1.10 13.60
C ASP A 23 4.03 0.91 12.53
N THR A 24 5.15 0.37 13.00
CA THR A 24 6.33 0.09 12.20
C THR A 24 6.19 -1.25 11.52
N ILE A 25 6.42 -1.24 10.20
CA ILE A 25 6.49 -2.45 9.38
C ILE A 25 7.90 -2.57 8.80
N PRO A 26 8.35 -3.78 8.43
CA PRO A 26 9.62 -3.95 7.74
C PRO A 26 9.64 -3.11 6.45
N LEU A 27 10.73 -2.37 6.20
CA LEU A 27 10.90 -1.55 5.01
C LEU A 27 11.59 -2.28 3.85
N LYS A 28 12.16 -3.45 4.14
CA LYS A 28 12.88 -4.27 3.13
C LYS A 28 12.58 -5.74 3.37
N VAL A 29 12.57 -6.50 2.29
CA VAL A 29 12.58 -7.96 2.35
C VAL A 29 13.93 -8.39 2.93
N PRO A 30 13.98 -9.28 3.95
CA PRO A 30 15.22 -9.83 4.46
C PRO A 30 16.02 -10.54 3.36
N GLU A 31 17.35 -10.47 3.43
CA GLU A 31 18.22 -11.02 2.39
C GLU A 31 17.99 -12.51 2.16
N GLU A 32 17.78 -13.28 3.23
CA GLU A 32 17.48 -14.70 3.19
C GLU A 32 16.14 -15.05 2.53
N GLN A 33 15.22 -14.09 2.41
CA GLN A 33 13.91 -14.25 1.77
C GLN A 33 13.86 -13.64 0.36
N MET A 34 14.89 -12.92 -0.06
CA MET A 34 14.90 -12.18 -1.32
C MET A 34 14.74 -13.11 -2.53
N ALA A 35 15.41 -14.27 -2.52
CA ALA A 35 15.31 -15.25 -3.61
C ALA A 35 13.87 -15.75 -3.79
N LEU A 36 13.17 -16.05 -2.68
CA LEU A 36 11.77 -16.48 -2.70
C LEU A 36 10.85 -15.37 -3.19
N HIS A 37 11.09 -14.13 -2.72
CA HIS A 37 10.30 -12.97 -3.16
C HIS A 37 10.40 -12.77 -4.67
N VAL A 38 11.61 -12.78 -5.23
CA VAL A 38 11.86 -12.65 -6.68
C VAL A 38 11.24 -13.80 -7.45
N GLN A 39 11.34 -15.04 -6.95
CA GLN A 39 10.73 -16.20 -7.59
C GLN A 39 9.22 -16.05 -7.69
N LEU A 40 8.54 -15.73 -6.59
CA LEU A 40 7.07 -15.56 -6.59
C LEU A 40 6.64 -14.43 -7.52
N ALA A 41 7.35 -13.29 -7.51
CA ALA A 41 7.07 -12.18 -8.42
C ALA A 41 7.20 -12.60 -9.90
N ASN A 42 8.27 -13.34 -10.26
CA ASN A 42 8.46 -13.83 -11.63
C ASN A 42 7.39 -14.85 -12.03
N ASP A 43 7.01 -15.77 -11.14
CA ASP A 43 5.98 -16.77 -11.43
C ASP A 43 4.61 -16.09 -11.64
N ILE A 44 4.26 -15.09 -10.84
CA ILE A 44 3.04 -14.30 -11.03
C ILE A 44 3.09 -13.54 -12.36
N THR A 45 4.19 -12.84 -12.64
CA THR A 45 4.35 -12.09 -13.90
C THR A 45 4.19 -13.01 -15.10
N ARG A 46 4.85 -14.18 -15.08
CA ARG A 46 4.73 -15.16 -16.16
C ARG A 46 3.30 -15.62 -16.41
N LEU A 47 2.51 -15.86 -15.35
CA LEU A 47 1.07 -16.21 -15.49
C LEU A 47 0.24 -15.06 -16.06
N MET A 48 0.59 -13.82 -15.74
CA MET A 48 -0.13 -12.64 -16.25
C MET A 48 0.24 -12.29 -17.70
N GLU A 49 1.38 -12.76 -18.20
CA GLU A 49 1.84 -12.57 -19.59
C GLU A 49 1.35 -13.67 -20.55
N GLU A 50 0.66 -14.71 -20.05
CA GLU A 50 0.10 -15.76 -20.90
C GLU A 50 -1.07 -15.20 -21.77
N ASP A 51 -1.21 -15.68 -23.00
CA ASP A 51 -2.31 -15.28 -23.91
C ASP A 51 -3.71 -15.54 -23.32
N SER A 52 -3.81 -16.50 -22.40
CA SER A 52 -5.01 -16.81 -21.63
C SER A 52 -4.66 -16.85 -20.14
N VAL A 53 -4.78 -15.71 -19.48
CA VAL A 53 -4.43 -15.57 -18.07
C VAL A 53 -5.32 -16.42 -17.19
N GLN A 54 -4.71 -17.28 -16.38
CA GLN A 54 -5.40 -18.11 -15.39
C GLN A 54 -5.50 -17.35 -14.06
N TRP A 55 -6.50 -16.49 -13.92
CA TRP A 55 -6.65 -15.62 -12.76
C TRP A 55 -6.71 -16.34 -11.43
N ASP A 56 -7.29 -17.55 -11.38
CA ASP A 56 -7.29 -18.37 -10.15
C ASP A 56 -5.86 -18.77 -9.72
N ALA A 57 -4.98 -19.09 -10.69
CA ALA A 57 -3.58 -19.40 -10.40
C ALA A 57 -2.81 -18.15 -9.96
N VAL A 58 -3.06 -16.99 -10.59
CA VAL A 58 -2.50 -15.69 -10.17
C VAL A 58 -2.89 -15.39 -8.74
N MET A 59 -4.18 -15.52 -8.38
CA MET A 59 -4.65 -15.30 -7.01
C MET A 59 -4.02 -16.25 -6.00
N ALA A 60 -3.92 -17.55 -6.30
CA ALA A 60 -3.32 -18.52 -5.39
C ALA A 60 -1.83 -18.23 -5.11
N LEU A 61 -1.07 -17.77 -6.11
CA LEU A 61 0.32 -17.33 -5.91
C LEU A 61 0.40 -16.00 -5.15
N SER A 62 -0.52 -15.07 -5.42
CA SER A 62 -0.62 -13.80 -4.69
C SER A 62 -0.89 -14.05 -3.21
N ASP A 63 -1.83 -14.92 -2.86
CA ASP A 63 -2.12 -15.32 -1.48
C ASP A 63 -0.88 -15.89 -0.79
N SER A 64 -0.12 -16.74 -1.52
CA SER A 64 1.12 -17.33 -0.99
C SER A 64 2.19 -16.26 -0.73
N ALA A 65 2.33 -15.29 -1.64
CA ALA A 65 3.27 -14.18 -1.48
C ALA A 65 2.87 -13.26 -0.31
N GLN A 66 1.58 -12.94 -0.19
CA GLN A 66 1.03 -12.10 0.86
C GLN A 66 1.18 -12.72 2.26
N ALA A 67 1.00 -14.03 2.37
CA ALA A 67 1.19 -14.74 3.64
C ALA A 67 2.61 -14.57 4.22
N ILE A 68 3.61 -14.42 3.35
CA ILE A 68 5.01 -14.26 3.74
C ILE A 68 5.42 -12.79 3.78
N PHE A 69 5.03 -12.01 2.77
CA PHE A 69 5.48 -10.63 2.52
C PHE A 69 4.35 -9.61 2.75
N TRP A 70 3.50 -9.83 3.75
CA TRP A 70 2.32 -9.02 4.08
C TRP A 70 2.59 -7.52 4.27
N TYR A 71 3.86 -7.13 4.47
CA TYR A 71 4.33 -5.76 4.65
C TYR A 71 4.86 -5.11 3.36
N VAL A 72 4.92 -5.86 2.25
CA VAL A 72 5.38 -5.40 0.94
C VAL A 72 4.14 -5.06 0.11
N PRO A 73 3.85 -3.77 -0.17
CA PRO A 73 2.61 -3.40 -0.85
C PRO A 73 2.46 -4.04 -2.23
N GLU A 74 3.55 -4.19 -2.96
CA GLU A 74 3.58 -4.67 -4.35
C GLU A 74 3.06 -6.10 -4.50
N VAL A 75 3.15 -6.95 -3.47
CA VAL A 75 2.66 -8.34 -3.55
C VAL A 75 1.12 -8.44 -3.63
N PHE A 76 0.42 -7.34 -3.35
CA PHE A 76 -1.03 -7.26 -3.44
C PHE A 76 -1.51 -6.81 -4.84
N ALA A 77 -0.63 -6.28 -5.68
CA ALA A 77 -1.00 -5.70 -6.96
C ALA A 77 -1.67 -6.73 -7.89
N SER A 78 -1.11 -7.93 -7.98
CA SER A 78 -1.63 -9.00 -8.84
C SER A 78 -3.03 -9.47 -8.42
N GLU A 79 -3.32 -9.52 -7.13
CA GLU A 79 -4.68 -9.81 -6.63
C GLU A 79 -5.64 -8.68 -7.03
N ALA A 80 -5.24 -7.41 -6.83
CA ALA A 80 -6.07 -6.28 -7.18
C ALA A 80 -6.41 -6.28 -8.68
N PHE A 81 -5.43 -6.54 -9.54
CA PHE A 81 -5.64 -6.65 -10.98
C PHE A 81 -6.50 -7.86 -11.35
N ALA A 82 -6.30 -9.02 -10.72
CA ALA A 82 -7.14 -10.18 -10.94
C ALA A 82 -8.61 -9.87 -10.63
N TRP A 83 -8.92 -9.26 -9.48
CA TRP A 83 -10.28 -8.85 -9.16
C TRP A 83 -10.84 -7.80 -10.13
N HIS A 84 -10.00 -6.88 -10.61
CA HIS A 84 -10.42 -5.89 -11.60
C HIS A 84 -10.83 -6.57 -12.92
N HIS A 85 -9.99 -7.46 -13.44
CA HIS A 85 -10.27 -8.20 -14.68
C HIS A 85 -11.49 -9.14 -14.58
N LEU A 86 -11.76 -9.67 -13.38
CA LEU A 86 -12.97 -10.47 -13.11
C LEU A 86 -14.24 -9.62 -12.95
N GLY A 87 -14.14 -8.29 -13.04
CA GLY A 87 -15.26 -7.36 -12.86
C GLY A 87 -15.66 -7.13 -11.40
N GLU A 88 -14.90 -7.65 -10.44
CA GLU A 88 -15.13 -7.56 -9.00
C GLU A 88 -14.54 -6.27 -8.41
N LYS A 89 -14.98 -5.11 -8.96
CA LYS A 89 -14.43 -3.80 -8.62
C LYS A 89 -14.31 -3.54 -7.13
N ALA A 90 -15.33 -3.87 -6.34
CA ALA A 90 -15.32 -3.60 -4.90
C ALA A 90 -14.20 -4.38 -4.17
N LYS A 91 -13.86 -5.59 -4.64
CA LYS A 91 -12.75 -6.38 -4.10
C LYS A 91 -11.41 -5.74 -4.53
N ALA A 92 -11.27 -5.40 -5.81
CA ALA A 92 -10.08 -4.70 -6.31
C ALA A 92 -9.82 -3.42 -5.52
N ASP A 93 -10.84 -2.57 -5.35
CA ASP A 93 -10.74 -1.32 -4.58
C ASP A 93 -10.31 -1.57 -3.12
N SER A 94 -10.80 -2.66 -2.49
CA SER A 94 -10.40 -3.03 -1.12
C SER A 94 -8.92 -3.39 -1.04
N VAL A 95 -8.40 -4.14 -2.01
CA VAL A 95 -6.98 -4.52 -2.07
C VAL A 95 -6.11 -3.30 -2.35
N PHE A 96 -6.48 -2.44 -3.31
CA PHE A 96 -5.77 -1.19 -3.57
C PHE A 96 -5.76 -0.26 -2.35
N MET A 97 -6.85 -0.17 -1.60
CA MET A 97 -6.89 0.59 -0.35
C MET A 97 -5.94 0.02 0.70
N HIS A 98 -5.83 -1.31 0.79
CA HIS A 98 -4.86 -1.98 1.67
C HIS A 98 -3.42 -1.63 1.28
N MET A 99 -3.08 -1.71 -0.01
CA MET A 99 -1.75 -1.31 -0.54
C MET A 99 -1.44 0.15 -0.18
N ARG A 100 -2.39 1.05 -0.41
CA ARG A 100 -2.24 2.48 -0.08
C ARG A 100 -1.93 2.70 1.40
N ASN A 101 -2.63 1.99 2.28
CA ASN A 101 -2.38 2.05 3.73
C ASN A 101 -0.97 1.53 4.10
N LEU A 102 -0.47 0.50 3.42
CA LEU A 102 0.90 0.00 3.62
C LEU A 102 1.94 1.05 3.18
N TYR A 103 1.77 1.67 1.99
CA TYR A 103 2.64 2.77 1.56
C TYR A 103 2.60 3.95 2.54
N ASP A 104 1.42 4.34 3.04
CA ASP A 104 1.29 5.39 4.06
C ASP A 104 2.08 5.04 5.33
N ARG A 105 2.05 3.79 5.79
CA ARG A 105 2.83 3.34 6.95
C ARG A 105 4.32 3.39 6.68
N ARG A 106 4.78 2.96 5.50
CA ARG A 106 6.20 3.01 5.09
C ARG A 106 6.70 4.45 5.00
N LEU A 107 5.94 5.33 4.37
CA LEU A 107 6.28 6.74 4.19
C LEU A 107 6.31 7.53 5.51
N ARG A 108 5.52 7.14 6.51
CA ARG A 108 5.65 7.69 7.87
C ARG A 108 6.97 7.31 8.55
N GLN A 109 7.53 6.15 8.22
CA GLN A 109 8.80 5.70 8.78
C GLN A 109 10.01 6.30 8.04
N ARG A 110 9.91 6.43 6.74
CA ARG A 110 10.97 6.93 5.87
C ARG A 110 10.40 7.57 4.62
N ALA A 111 10.87 8.77 4.29
CA ALA A 111 10.60 9.36 2.99
C ALA A 111 11.34 8.55 1.92
N ASP A 112 10.57 7.82 1.11
CA ASP A 112 11.08 7.02 0.00
C ASP A 112 10.35 7.42 -1.28
N PHE A 113 11.11 7.74 -2.32
CA PHE A 113 10.53 8.25 -3.55
C PHE A 113 9.72 7.20 -4.30
N SER A 114 10.21 5.96 -4.36
CA SER A 114 9.52 4.86 -5.02
C SER A 114 8.19 4.55 -4.32
N ASP A 115 8.20 4.44 -2.99
CA ASP A 115 6.97 4.24 -2.20
C ASP A 115 5.96 5.39 -2.45
N ALA A 116 6.44 6.64 -2.57
CA ALA A 116 5.57 7.80 -2.79
C ALA A 116 4.93 7.79 -4.18
N VAL A 117 5.68 7.44 -5.23
CA VAL A 117 5.16 7.32 -6.60
C VAL A 117 4.21 6.13 -6.71
N ASN A 118 4.56 4.96 -6.16
CA ASN A 118 3.68 3.79 -6.16
C ASN A 118 2.37 4.07 -5.42
N ARG A 119 2.41 4.81 -4.31
CA ARG A 119 1.20 5.27 -3.61
C ARG A 119 0.34 6.17 -4.50
N ALA A 120 0.94 7.06 -5.29
CA ALA A 120 0.20 7.90 -6.23
C ALA A 120 -0.47 7.04 -7.32
N PHE A 121 0.20 6.02 -7.86
CA PHE A 121 -0.41 5.06 -8.79
C PHE A 121 -1.63 4.37 -8.17
N VAL A 122 -1.51 3.86 -6.94
CA VAL A 122 -2.64 3.24 -6.24
C VAL A 122 -3.81 4.22 -6.09
N SER A 123 -3.54 5.51 -5.81
CA SER A 123 -4.58 6.53 -5.77
C SER A 123 -5.20 6.77 -7.15
N GLY A 124 -4.42 6.65 -8.23
CA GLY A 124 -4.91 6.69 -9.61
C GLY A 124 -5.88 5.55 -9.92
N TYR A 125 -5.57 4.33 -9.50
CA TYR A 125 -6.48 3.18 -9.67
C TYR A 125 -7.78 3.32 -8.88
N LEU A 126 -7.72 3.87 -7.67
CA LEU A 126 -8.89 4.06 -6.81
C LEU A 126 -9.79 5.21 -7.25
N TYR A 127 -9.18 6.33 -7.69
CA TYR A 127 -9.88 7.62 -7.80
C TYR A 127 -9.70 8.30 -9.16
N GLY A 128 -8.98 7.66 -10.08
CA GLY A 128 -8.74 8.18 -11.44
C GLY A 128 -7.46 9.02 -11.58
N SER A 129 -7.12 9.32 -12.83
CA SER A 129 -5.88 10.00 -13.22
C SER A 129 -5.71 11.40 -12.57
N GLU A 130 -6.80 12.11 -12.30
CA GLU A 130 -6.74 13.39 -11.60
C GLU A 130 -6.18 13.25 -10.18
N ALA A 131 -6.54 12.18 -9.45
CA ALA A 131 -6.01 11.93 -8.12
C ALA A 131 -4.51 11.58 -8.17
N PHE A 132 -4.09 10.77 -9.15
CA PHE A 132 -2.70 10.49 -9.41
C PHE A 132 -1.89 11.79 -9.64
N MET A 133 -2.35 12.65 -10.55
CA MET A 133 -1.69 13.90 -10.87
C MET A 133 -1.61 14.84 -9.66
N ALA A 134 -2.68 14.94 -8.87
CA ALA A 134 -2.70 15.77 -7.66
C ALA A 134 -1.68 15.30 -6.62
N GLU A 135 -1.48 13.98 -6.48
CA GLU A 135 -0.45 13.44 -5.61
C GLU A 135 0.96 13.75 -6.13
N LEU A 136 1.25 13.55 -7.43
CA LEU A 136 2.55 13.92 -8.00
C LEU A 136 2.85 15.41 -7.83
N ASP A 137 1.86 16.29 -7.99
CA ASP A 137 2.01 17.72 -7.75
C ASP A 137 2.32 18.05 -6.28
N SER A 138 1.77 17.26 -5.38
CA SER A 138 2.07 17.36 -3.95
C SER A 138 3.50 16.90 -3.64
N LEU A 139 3.95 15.79 -4.23
CA LEU A 139 5.33 15.30 -4.08
C LEU A 139 6.35 16.29 -4.59
N ALA A 140 6.11 16.95 -5.74
CA ALA A 140 7.01 17.95 -6.32
C ALA A 140 7.26 19.15 -5.41
N LYS A 141 6.36 19.46 -4.49
CA LYS A 141 6.51 20.56 -3.52
C LYS A 141 7.35 20.15 -2.31
N LEU A 142 7.58 18.86 -2.10
CA LEU A 142 8.31 18.35 -0.95
C LEU A 142 9.82 18.39 -1.20
N LYS A 143 10.56 19.05 -0.30
CA LYS A 143 12.03 19.15 -0.39
C LYS A 143 12.71 17.77 -0.48
N ALA A 144 12.15 16.76 0.18
CA ALA A 144 12.68 15.40 0.18
C ALA A 144 12.77 14.79 -1.23
N TYR A 145 11.89 15.20 -2.17
CA TYR A 145 11.78 14.63 -3.52
C TYR A 145 12.25 15.58 -4.63
N GLN A 146 12.80 16.75 -4.29
CA GLN A 146 13.38 17.66 -5.28
C GLN A 146 14.49 17.03 -6.14
N PRO A 147 15.36 16.15 -5.60
CA PRO A 147 16.35 15.44 -6.43
C PRO A 147 15.72 14.57 -7.54
N ASN A 148 14.47 14.15 -7.36
CA ASN A 148 13.73 13.30 -8.30
C ASN A 148 12.80 14.10 -9.24
N SER A 149 13.00 15.41 -9.38
CA SER A 149 12.11 16.27 -10.17
C SER A 149 11.98 15.85 -11.64
N ALA A 150 13.06 15.38 -12.25
CA ALA A 150 13.04 14.89 -13.64
C ALA A 150 12.17 13.64 -13.77
N GLU A 151 12.29 12.71 -12.84
CA GLU A 151 11.49 11.48 -12.80
C GLU A 151 10.00 11.77 -12.51
N LEU A 152 9.70 12.71 -11.60
CA LEU A 152 8.33 13.18 -11.37
C LEU A 152 7.70 13.77 -12.64
N ASN A 153 8.47 14.51 -13.44
CA ASN A 153 7.97 15.05 -14.70
C ASN A 153 7.66 13.93 -15.71
N ASN A 154 8.50 12.91 -15.79
CA ASN A 154 8.23 11.75 -16.63
C ASN A 154 6.93 11.04 -16.20
N TRP A 155 6.71 10.84 -14.89
CA TRP A 155 5.47 10.25 -14.41
C TRP A 155 4.23 11.11 -14.66
N ARG A 156 4.37 12.44 -14.70
CA ARG A 156 3.28 13.35 -15.11
C ARG A 156 2.93 13.21 -16.58
N GLU A 157 3.91 12.97 -17.43
CA GLU A 157 3.72 12.85 -18.87
C GLU A 157 3.13 11.48 -19.25
N PHE A 158 3.66 10.39 -18.72
CA PHE A 158 3.35 9.03 -19.15
C PHE A 158 2.43 8.25 -18.18
N GLY A 159 2.36 8.66 -16.91
CA GLY A 159 1.62 7.94 -15.89
C GLY A 159 0.10 7.83 -16.14
N PRO A 160 -0.59 8.87 -16.66
CA PRO A 160 -2.01 8.75 -16.99
C PRO A 160 -2.30 7.64 -18.00
N GLU A 161 -1.46 7.47 -19.03
CA GLU A 161 -1.60 6.40 -20.02
C GLU A 161 -1.42 5.02 -19.40
N ALA A 162 -0.50 4.89 -18.44
CA ALA A 162 -0.26 3.63 -17.73
C ALA A 162 -1.48 3.22 -16.88
N LEU A 163 -2.27 4.16 -16.38
CA LEU A 163 -3.49 3.89 -15.62
C LEU A 163 -4.66 3.43 -16.52
N GLU A 164 -4.65 3.78 -17.80
CA GLU A 164 -5.71 3.41 -18.77
C GLU A 164 -5.52 2.00 -19.36
N GLN A 165 -4.33 1.40 -19.18
CA GLN A 165 -3.98 0.09 -19.76
C GLN A 165 -4.42 -1.11 -18.89
N ILE A 166 -5.15 -0.85 -17.82
CA ILE A 166 -5.67 -1.84 -16.87
C ILE A 166 -7.19 -1.94 -17.04
#